data_f244ae0c0581626b131d15ca63e9eccb
#
_entry.id   f244ae0c0581626b131d15ca63e9eccb
#
_cell.length_a   1.000
_cell.length_b   1.000
_cell.length_c   1.000
_cell.angle_alpha   90.00
_cell.angle_beta   90.00
_cell.angle_gamma   90.00
#
_symmetry.space_group_name_H-M   'P 1'
#
loop_
_entity.id
_entity.type
_entity.pdbx_description
1 polymer ?
#
loop_
_entity_poly.entity_id
_entity_poly.type
_entity_poly.pdbx_seq_one_letter_code
_entity_poly.pdbx_strand_id
1 'polypeptide(L)'
;MASLNMQRTASRFVAAAVSRPLPACQVRAAASRWSSRRHLSTGVRIPVIAASRPQSRKTQRLVPTGVRTIFIQTESTPNPDALKFLPNHRIIPEDMSTPFIEYMNPRATISPPHPSPLAAKLMNIDGVTSVFYGTDFITVTKASDANWAHVRPEIFALITEAITSGEKIVNVVERKADEAGQAAAEEDSLAYNENDSEVVGMIKELLETRIRPAIQEDGGDIEFRGFEDGQVLLKLRGACRTCDSSTVTLKNGIEGMLMHYIEEVKGVKQVLDEEEEISLQEFAKFEEKLKQQRGSAEAA
;
A
#
# COMPACT_ATOMS: atom_id res chain seq x y z
N MET A 1 -41.08 46.67 24.77
CA MET A 1 -41.14 47.67 23.68
C MET A 1 -39.78 47.73 22.98
N ALA A 2 -39.80 47.76 21.69
CA ALA A 2 -38.77 47.91 20.67
C ALA A 2 -38.32 46.60 20.01
N SER A 3 -39.06 46.33 18.97
CA SER A 3 -38.78 45.41 17.86
C SER A 3 -37.73 46.07 16.92
N LEU A 4 -36.69 45.37 16.51
CA LEU A 4 -35.93 45.75 15.34
C LEU A 4 -35.79 44.55 14.39
N ASN A 5 -36.51 44.71 13.32
CA ASN A 5 -36.53 43.97 12.09
C ASN A 5 -35.24 44.27 11.31
N MET A 6 -34.49 43.24 10.88
CA MET A 6 -33.42 43.46 9.93
C MET A 6 -33.50 42.44 8.79
N GLN A 7 -33.77 43.01 7.64
CA GLN A 7 -34.14 42.42 6.38
C GLN A 7 -33.01 41.56 5.75
N ARG A 8 -33.43 40.49 5.13
CA ARG A 8 -32.67 39.63 4.22
C ARG A 8 -32.36 40.40 2.92
N THR A 9 -31.11 40.42 2.52
CA THR A 9 -30.72 40.67 1.14
C THR A 9 -30.07 39.41 0.56
N ALA A 10 -30.83 38.74 -0.30
CA ALA A 10 -30.34 37.64 -1.13
C ALA A 10 -29.64 38.23 -2.36
N SER A 11 -28.37 38.03 -2.46
CA SER A 11 -27.59 38.35 -3.69
C SER A 11 -27.51 37.10 -4.55
N ARG A 12 -28.22 37.11 -5.68
CA ARG A 12 -28.16 36.09 -6.73
C ARG A 12 -26.93 36.38 -7.60
N PHE A 13 -25.93 35.54 -7.53
CA PHE A 13 -24.89 35.50 -8.57
C PHE A 13 -25.30 34.50 -9.64
N VAL A 14 -25.59 35.04 -10.82
CA VAL A 14 -25.77 34.28 -12.06
C VAL A 14 -24.39 34.05 -12.65
N ALA A 15 -23.94 32.81 -12.64
CA ALA A 15 -22.72 32.39 -13.33
C ALA A 15 -23.04 32.12 -14.80
N ALA A 16 -22.57 32.98 -15.71
CA ALA A 16 -22.61 32.75 -17.14
C ALA A 16 -21.54 31.73 -17.55
N ALA A 17 -21.97 30.58 -18.04
CA ALA A 17 -21.11 29.58 -18.65
C ALA A 17 -20.66 30.07 -20.06
N VAL A 18 -19.41 30.41 -20.21
CA VAL A 18 -18.76 30.64 -21.49
C VAL A 18 -18.14 29.35 -21.98
N SER A 19 -18.81 28.68 -22.91
CA SER A 19 -18.32 27.54 -23.65
C SER A 19 -17.35 28.01 -24.75
N ARG A 20 -16.07 27.67 -24.63
CA ARG A 20 -15.06 27.85 -25.68
C ARG A 20 -14.99 26.57 -26.53
N PRO A 21 -15.11 26.66 -27.87
CA PRO A 21 -14.86 25.52 -28.74
C PRO A 21 -13.36 25.27 -28.93
N LEU A 22 -12.97 24.00 -28.90
CA LEU A 22 -11.61 23.53 -29.20
C LEU A 22 -11.35 23.60 -30.71
N PRO A 23 -10.14 23.93 -31.18
CA PRO A 23 -9.80 23.91 -32.58
C PRO A 23 -9.58 22.47 -33.09
N ALA A 24 -10.26 22.15 -34.19
CA ALA A 24 -10.09 20.89 -34.91
C ALA A 24 -8.70 20.84 -35.58
N CYS A 25 -7.92 19.83 -35.25
CA CYS A 25 -6.65 19.55 -35.90
C CYS A 25 -6.91 18.88 -37.25
N GLN A 26 -6.74 19.64 -38.35
CA GLN A 26 -6.82 19.11 -39.72
C GLN A 26 -5.52 18.39 -40.07
N VAL A 27 -5.57 17.07 -40.18
CA VAL A 27 -4.50 16.26 -40.74
C VAL A 27 -4.55 16.39 -42.27
N ARG A 28 -3.60 17.14 -42.85
CA ARG A 28 -3.36 17.18 -44.30
C ARG A 28 -2.68 15.91 -44.76
N ALA A 29 -3.39 15.08 -45.51
CA ALA A 29 -2.82 13.98 -46.26
C ALA A 29 -2.08 14.55 -47.49
N ALA A 30 -0.77 14.42 -47.52
CA ALA A 30 0.04 14.69 -48.70
C ALA A 30 0.11 13.43 -49.58
N ALA A 31 -0.64 13.44 -50.68
CA ALA A 31 -0.53 12.43 -51.70
C ALA A 31 0.64 12.77 -52.62
N SER A 32 1.74 12.04 -52.51
CA SER A 32 2.84 12.10 -53.47
C SER A 32 2.53 11.22 -54.69
N ARG A 33 2.25 11.88 -55.81
CA ARG A 33 2.16 11.23 -57.12
C ARG A 33 3.56 10.87 -57.60
N TRP A 34 3.89 9.61 -57.68
CA TRP A 34 5.05 9.13 -58.41
C TRP A 34 4.67 8.83 -59.82
N SER A 35 5.21 9.64 -60.77
CA SER A 35 5.07 9.45 -62.22
C SER A 35 6.06 8.38 -62.68
N SER A 36 5.51 7.34 -63.28
CA SER A 36 6.22 6.30 -64.00
C SER A 36 6.87 6.85 -65.28
N ARG A 37 8.16 7.00 -65.33
CA ARG A 37 8.91 7.17 -66.58
C ARG A 37 9.31 5.80 -67.15
N ARG A 38 8.70 5.42 -68.25
CA ARG A 38 9.16 4.28 -69.05
C ARG A 38 10.42 4.68 -69.83
N HIS A 39 11.54 4.06 -69.57
CA HIS A 39 12.69 4.06 -70.49
C HIS A 39 12.68 2.76 -71.31
N LEU A 40 12.53 2.94 -72.58
CA LEU A 40 12.83 1.92 -73.63
C LEU A 40 14.35 1.81 -73.72
N SER A 41 14.92 0.66 -73.42
CA SER A 41 16.32 0.35 -73.68
C SER A 41 16.42 -0.93 -74.49
N THR A 42 17.00 -0.78 -75.67
CA THR A 42 17.35 -1.75 -76.71
C THR A 42 18.24 -2.88 -76.17
N GLY A 43 17.94 -4.09 -76.67
CA GLY A 43 18.54 -5.33 -76.24
C GLY A 43 20.05 -5.49 -76.63
N VAL A 44 20.78 -5.99 -75.67
CA VAL A 44 22.04 -6.69 -75.89
C VAL A 44 21.94 -8.04 -75.17
N ARG A 45 22.00 -9.13 -75.95
CA ARG A 45 22.01 -10.50 -75.43
C ARG A 45 23.42 -10.80 -74.93
N ILE A 46 23.57 -10.97 -73.62
CA ILE A 46 24.78 -11.51 -72.96
C ILE A 46 24.46 -12.96 -72.54
N PRO A 47 25.35 -13.95 -72.76
CA PRO A 47 25.08 -15.34 -72.38
C PRO A 47 25.06 -15.49 -70.85
N VAL A 48 23.97 -16.12 -70.40
CA VAL A 48 23.76 -16.40 -68.97
C VAL A 48 24.67 -17.53 -68.52
N ILE A 49 25.71 -17.20 -67.77
CA ILE A 49 26.42 -18.16 -66.96
C ILE A 49 25.54 -18.48 -65.76
N ALA A 50 25.14 -19.75 -65.65
CA ALA A 50 24.34 -20.23 -64.55
C ALA A 50 25.07 -20.02 -63.21
N ALA A 51 24.81 -18.89 -62.58
CA ALA A 51 25.23 -18.65 -61.20
C ALA A 51 24.29 -19.42 -60.25
N SER A 52 24.86 -20.36 -59.52
CA SER A 52 24.26 -21.10 -58.44
C SER A 52 23.61 -20.13 -57.46
N ARG A 53 22.32 -20.28 -57.31
CA ARG A 53 21.46 -19.50 -56.39
C ARG A 53 21.96 -19.69 -54.97
N PRO A 54 22.38 -18.63 -54.21
CA PRO A 54 22.71 -18.79 -52.82
C PRO A 54 21.42 -19.17 -52.09
N GLN A 55 21.46 -20.28 -51.38
CA GLN A 55 20.38 -20.69 -50.51
C GLN A 55 20.27 -19.62 -49.42
N SER A 56 19.16 -18.88 -49.45
CA SER A 56 18.75 -17.96 -48.38
C SER A 56 18.68 -18.76 -47.07
N ARG A 57 19.68 -18.66 -46.23
CA ARG A 57 19.58 -19.06 -44.83
C ARG A 57 18.45 -18.25 -44.26
N LYS A 58 17.28 -18.92 -43.97
CA LYS A 58 16.25 -18.38 -43.13
C LYS A 58 16.87 -18.04 -41.77
N THR A 59 17.31 -16.80 -41.63
CA THR A 59 17.56 -16.24 -40.29
C THR A 59 16.22 -16.33 -39.57
N GLN A 60 16.09 -17.30 -38.68
CA GLN A 60 15.01 -17.30 -37.72
C GLN A 60 15.17 -15.98 -36.96
N ARG A 61 14.29 -15.03 -37.24
CA ARG A 61 14.09 -13.90 -36.34
C ARG A 61 13.67 -14.52 -35.02
N LEU A 62 14.62 -14.50 -34.08
CA LEU A 62 14.30 -14.66 -32.67
C LEU A 62 13.29 -13.55 -32.37
N VAL A 63 12.01 -13.91 -32.34
CA VAL A 63 10.97 -13.04 -31.80
C VAL A 63 11.41 -12.79 -30.37
N PRO A 64 11.72 -11.55 -29.97
CA PRO A 64 12.02 -11.30 -28.58
C PRO A 64 10.78 -11.75 -27.82
N THR A 65 10.92 -12.81 -27.05
CA THR A 65 9.94 -13.17 -26.02
C THR A 65 9.72 -11.90 -25.22
N GLY A 66 8.54 -11.31 -25.36
CA GLY A 66 8.21 -10.06 -24.71
C GLY A 66 8.54 -10.21 -23.23
N VAL A 67 9.55 -9.53 -22.79
CA VAL A 67 9.86 -9.37 -21.37
C VAL A 67 8.63 -8.71 -20.80
N ARG A 68 7.85 -9.45 -19.99
CA ARG A 68 6.74 -8.87 -19.25
C ARG A 68 7.36 -7.82 -18.34
N THR A 69 7.21 -6.56 -18.71
CA THR A 69 7.63 -5.45 -17.85
C THR A 69 6.73 -5.50 -16.62
N ILE A 70 7.33 -5.67 -15.46
CA ILE A 70 6.63 -5.60 -14.19
C ILE A 70 6.19 -4.14 -14.03
N PHE A 71 4.90 -3.93 -13.91
CA PHE A 71 4.35 -2.61 -13.66
C PHE A 71 3.88 -2.54 -12.20
N ILE A 72 4.53 -1.69 -11.43
CA ILE A 72 4.18 -1.45 -10.02
C ILE A 72 3.33 -0.18 -9.98
N GLN A 73 2.09 -0.31 -9.51
CA GLN A 73 1.22 0.83 -9.23
C GLN A 73 1.50 1.36 -7.83
N THR A 74 1.21 2.63 -7.62
CA THR A 74 1.24 3.25 -6.30
C THR A 74 -0.07 3.91 -6.01
N GLU A 75 -0.59 3.69 -4.81
CA GLU A 75 -1.79 4.33 -4.29
C GLU A 75 -1.42 5.18 -3.08
N SER A 76 -2.02 6.37 -3.01
CA SER A 76 -1.87 7.22 -1.83
C SER A 76 -2.76 6.67 -0.71
N THR A 77 -2.23 6.62 0.48
CA THR A 77 -2.98 6.27 1.68
C THR A 77 -3.49 7.54 2.38
N PRO A 78 -4.48 7.44 3.29
CA PRO A 78 -4.89 8.56 4.13
C PRO A 78 -3.76 9.12 4.99
N ASN A 79 -2.75 8.30 5.28
CA ASN A 79 -1.54 8.70 5.95
C ASN A 79 -0.54 9.33 4.95
N PRO A 80 -0.20 10.62 5.05
CA PRO A 80 0.72 11.29 4.13
C PRO A 80 2.15 10.72 4.16
N ASP A 81 2.51 10.06 5.27
CA ASP A 81 3.82 9.46 5.45
C ASP A 81 3.87 7.97 5.03
N ALA A 82 2.76 7.41 4.58
CA ALA A 82 2.70 6.06 4.04
C ALA A 82 2.33 6.04 2.56
N LEU A 83 2.88 5.09 1.81
CA LEU A 83 2.57 4.88 0.41
C LEU A 83 2.41 3.38 0.13
N LYS A 84 1.34 3.03 -0.57
CA LYS A 84 1.03 1.66 -0.94
C LYS A 84 1.53 1.35 -2.35
N PHE A 85 2.22 0.25 -2.49
CA PHE A 85 2.79 -0.27 -3.75
C PHE A 85 2.07 -1.57 -4.12
N LEU A 86 1.58 -1.65 -5.35
CA LEU A 86 0.91 -2.83 -5.90
C LEU A 86 1.76 -3.40 -7.04
N PRO A 87 2.57 -4.40 -6.76
CA PRO A 87 3.45 -4.99 -7.76
C PRO A 87 2.75 -5.98 -8.71
N ASN A 88 1.42 -6.18 -8.61
CA ASN A 88 0.65 -7.21 -9.31
C ASN A 88 1.24 -8.61 -9.13
N HIS A 89 1.81 -8.86 -7.97
CA HIS A 89 2.39 -10.13 -7.56
C HIS A 89 2.04 -10.38 -6.10
N ARG A 90 1.69 -11.63 -5.79
CA ARG A 90 1.40 -12.02 -4.42
C ARG A 90 2.67 -11.93 -3.57
N ILE A 91 2.60 -11.24 -2.45
CA ILE A 91 3.72 -10.99 -1.56
C ILE A 91 3.82 -12.08 -0.51
N ILE A 92 2.69 -12.38 0.15
CA ILE A 92 2.60 -13.42 1.18
C ILE A 92 2.28 -14.76 0.51
N PRO A 93 3.09 -15.81 0.73
CA PRO A 93 2.81 -17.15 0.23
C PRO A 93 1.47 -17.69 0.72
N GLU A 94 0.85 -18.58 -0.07
CA GLU A 94 -0.44 -19.21 0.30
C GLU A 94 -0.34 -20.15 1.50
N ASP A 95 0.87 -20.63 1.76
CA ASP A 95 1.16 -21.55 2.86
C ASP A 95 1.10 -20.88 4.24
N MET A 96 0.97 -19.54 4.28
CA MET A 96 0.91 -18.76 5.51
C MET A 96 -0.53 -18.50 5.92
N SER A 97 -0.81 -18.73 7.20
CA SER A 97 -2.11 -18.42 7.82
C SER A 97 -2.27 -16.96 8.17
N THR A 98 -1.17 -16.20 8.23
CA THR A 98 -1.20 -14.76 8.54
C THR A 98 -1.54 -13.93 7.31
N PRO A 99 -2.53 -13.03 7.39
CA PRO A 99 -2.95 -12.19 6.26
C PRO A 99 -2.01 -11.02 5.98
N PHE A 100 -1.16 -10.66 6.94
CA PHE A 100 -0.20 -9.57 6.84
C PHE A 100 1.06 -9.84 7.66
N ILE A 101 2.12 -9.08 7.38
CA ILE A 101 3.37 -9.07 8.16
C ILE A 101 3.81 -7.61 8.29
N GLU A 102 4.16 -7.20 9.50
CA GLU A 102 4.65 -5.85 9.78
C GLU A 102 6.08 -5.87 10.31
N TYR A 103 6.94 -5.06 9.72
CA TYR A 103 8.32 -4.87 10.14
C TYR A 103 8.52 -3.42 10.61
N MET A 104 8.70 -3.23 11.91
CA MET A 104 8.93 -1.92 12.51
C MET A 104 10.40 -1.66 12.82
N ASN A 105 11.18 -2.72 12.89
CA ASN A 105 12.59 -2.66 13.23
C ASN A 105 13.41 -3.44 12.21
N PRO A 106 14.60 -2.97 11.80
CA PRO A 106 15.49 -3.71 10.92
C PRO A 106 15.84 -5.12 11.42
N ARG A 107 15.86 -5.33 12.75
CA ARG A 107 16.11 -6.65 13.35
C ARG A 107 14.97 -7.64 13.08
N ALA A 108 13.72 -7.17 13.05
CA ALA A 108 12.56 -8.01 12.78
C ALA A 108 12.59 -8.62 11.37
N THR A 109 13.27 -7.97 10.42
CA THR A 109 13.37 -8.45 9.04
C THR A 109 14.25 -9.69 8.87
N ILE A 110 15.12 -9.98 9.86
CA ILE A 110 16.06 -11.12 9.84
C ILE A 110 15.61 -12.19 10.85
N SER A 111 14.84 -11.78 11.86
CA SER A 111 14.41 -12.67 12.94
C SER A 111 13.27 -13.60 12.49
N PRO A 112 13.25 -14.87 12.99
CA PRO A 112 12.05 -15.70 12.87
C PRO A 112 10.84 -15.03 13.56
N PRO A 113 9.58 -15.28 13.12
CA PRO A 113 9.16 -16.36 12.22
C PRO A 113 9.24 -16.05 10.72
N HIS A 114 9.26 -14.79 10.31
CA HIS A 114 9.10 -14.36 8.92
C HIS A 114 10.26 -13.48 8.43
N PRO A 115 11.49 -14.03 8.29
CA PRO A 115 12.59 -13.24 7.75
C PRO A 115 12.34 -12.88 6.28
N SER A 116 12.54 -11.61 5.95
CA SER A 116 12.35 -11.10 4.60
C SER A 116 13.58 -10.34 4.10
N PRO A 117 14.25 -10.83 3.06
CA PRO A 117 15.38 -10.13 2.47
C PRO A 117 14.98 -8.80 1.83
N LEU A 118 13.77 -8.74 1.23
CA LEU A 118 13.25 -7.50 0.66
C LEU A 118 12.96 -6.47 1.75
N ALA A 119 12.29 -6.86 2.86
CA ALA A 119 12.04 -5.96 3.97
C ALA A 119 13.34 -5.40 4.56
N ALA A 120 14.39 -6.24 4.68
CA ALA A 120 15.69 -5.79 5.14
C ALA A 120 16.32 -4.74 4.22
N LYS A 121 16.22 -4.91 2.90
CA LYS A 121 16.69 -3.92 1.92
C LYS A 121 15.87 -2.62 2.01
N LEU A 122 14.54 -2.72 2.13
CA LEU A 122 13.64 -1.55 2.23
C LEU A 122 13.88 -0.76 3.53
N MET A 123 14.06 -1.44 4.66
CA MET A 123 14.35 -0.80 5.94
C MET A 123 15.75 -0.15 6.03
N ASN A 124 16.66 -0.49 5.10
CA ASN A 124 17.97 0.15 5.00
C ASN A 124 17.94 1.46 4.20
N ILE A 125 16.83 1.80 3.57
CA ILE A 125 16.67 3.10 2.88
C ILE A 125 16.54 4.19 3.94
N ASP A 126 17.34 5.26 3.80
CA ASP A 126 17.26 6.40 4.71
C ASP A 126 15.87 7.02 4.69
N GLY A 127 15.27 7.14 5.87
CA GLY A 127 13.94 7.71 6.05
C GLY A 127 12.79 6.71 6.00
N VAL A 128 13.01 5.42 5.83
CA VAL A 128 11.97 4.37 6.00
C VAL A 128 11.89 3.98 7.47
N THR A 129 10.69 4.02 8.03
CA THR A 129 10.42 3.70 9.45
C THR A 129 9.76 2.35 9.64
N SER A 130 8.86 1.95 8.73
CA SER A 130 8.22 0.65 8.78
C SER A 130 7.85 0.14 7.40
N VAL A 131 7.78 -1.18 7.28
CA VAL A 131 7.36 -1.89 6.07
C VAL A 131 6.25 -2.85 6.46
N PHE A 132 5.15 -2.77 5.75
CA PHE A 132 3.98 -3.61 5.95
C PHE A 132 3.70 -4.41 4.67
N TYR A 133 3.55 -5.72 4.79
CA TYR A 133 3.18 -6.61 3.72
C TYR A 133 1.73 -7.07 3.90
N GLY A 134 0.90 -6.74 2.94
CA GLY A 134 -0.38 -7.39 2.75
C GLY A 134 -0.27 -8.55 1.76
N THR A 135 -1.38 -9.15 1.41
CA THR A 135 -1.43 -10.29 0.49
C THR A 135 -0.84 -9.93 -0.89
N ASP A 136 -1.25 -8.78 -1.45
CA ASP A 136 -0.92 -8.36 -2.82
C ASP A 136 -0.24 -6.99 -2.88
N PHE A 137 0.03 -6.37 -1.74
CA PHE A 137 0.57 -5.02 -1.67
C PHE A 137 1.65 -4.88 -0.60
N ILE A 138 2.46 -3.85 -0.77
CA ILE A 138 3.50 -3.44 0.17
C ILE A 138 3.22 -1.99 0.56
N THR A 139 3.06 -1.72 1.84
CA THR A 139 2.98 -0.35 2.34
C THR A 139 4.29 0.01 3.02
N VAL A 140 4.86 1.13 2.62
CA VAL A 140 6.08 1.66 3.23
C VAL A 140 5.74 2.98 3.91
N THR A 141 6.13 3.10 5.16
CA THR A 141 5.98 4.33 5.95
C THR A 141 7.35 4.98 6.08
N LYS A 142 7.42 6.27 5.79
CA LYS A 142 8.62 7.07 5.95
C LYS A 142 8.58 7.90 7.22
N ALA A 143 9.73 8.39 7.65
CA ALA A 143 9.82 9.42 8.67
C ALA A 143 9.25 10.75 8.16
N SER A 144 8.70 11.56 9.04
CA SER A 144 8.03 12.82 8.68
C SER A 144 8.95 13.85 7.99
N ASP A 145 10.26 13.78 8.29
CA ASP A 145 11.31 14.61 7.70
C ASP A 145 11.82 14.11 6.35
N ALA A 146 11.57 12.85 5.99
CA ALA A 146 11.98 12.25 4.72
C ALA A 146 11.10 12.71 3.54
N ASN A 147 11.68 12.75 2.33
CA ASN A 147 10.96 13.17 1.13
C ASN A 147 10.71 12.00 0.18
N TRP A 148 9.47 11.79 -0.21
CA TRP A 148 9.06 10.76 -1.19
C TRP A 148 9.78 10.85 -2.54
N ALA A 149 10.24 12.05 -2.95
CA ALA A 149 10.97 12.20 -4.20
C ALA A 149 12.29 11.41 -4.24
N HIS A 150 12.91 11.17 -3.09
CA HIS A 150 14.13 10.39 -2.95
C HIS A 150 13.86 8.93 -2.64
N VAL A 151 12.99 8.67 -1.68
CA VAL A 151 12.70 7.31 -1.16
C VAL A 151 11.96 6.45 -2.19
N ARG A 152 10.96 7.02 -2.87
CA ARG A 152 10.11 6.30 -3.81
C ARG A 152 10.84 5.59 -4.96
N PRO A 153 11.79 6.22 -5.68
CA PRO A 153 12.52 5.54 -6.76
C PRO A 153 13.35 4.34 -6.28
N GLU A 154 13.93 4.42 -5.08
CA GLU A 154 14.71 3.34 -4.49
C GLU A 154 13.83 2.15 -4.13
N ILE A 155 12.66 2.42 -3.54
CA ILE A 155 11.66 1.37 -3.25
C ILE A 155 11.23 0.66 -4.54
N PHE A 156 10.92 1.41 -5.61
CA PHE A 156 10.58 0.83 -6.91
C PHE A 156 11.67 -0.09 -7.46
N ALA A 157 12.93 0.34 -7.38
CA ALA A 157 14.06 -0.44 -7.85
C ALA A 157 14.18 -1.76 -7.08
N LEU A 158 14.10 -1.72 -5.75
CA LEU A 158 14.21 -2.91 -4.89
C LEU A 158 13.05 -3.88 -5.07
N ILE A 159 11.81 -3.40 -5.16
CA ILE A 159 10.65 -4.26 -5.40
C ILE A 159 10.75 -4.91 -6.79
N THR A 160 11.12 -4.12 -7.82
CA THR A 160 11.31 -4.64 -9.18
C THR A 160 12.41 -5.69 -9.22
N GLU A 161 13.54 -5.46 -8.56
CA GLU A 161 14.66 -6.40 -8.45
C GLU A 161 14.19 -7.71 -7.78
N ALA A 162 13.53 -7.63 -6.63
CA ALA A 162 13.06 -8.79 -5.88
C ALA A 162 12.10 -9.66 -6.71
N ILE A 163 11.14 -9.05 -7.42
CA ILE A 163 10.18 -9.79 -8.23
C ILE A 163 10.85 -10.35 -9.50
N THR A 164 11.77 -9.60 -10.12
CA THR A 164 12.48 -10.06 -11.35
C THR A 164 13.44 -11.19 -11.04
N SER A 165 14.12 -11.14 -9.89
CA SER A 165 15.05 -12.21 -9.47
C SER A 165 14.32 -13.51 -9.12
N GLY A 166 13.02 -13.47 -8.83
CA GLY A 166 12.26 -14.63 -8.35
C GLY A 166 12.68 -15.07 -6.94
N GLU A 167 13.37 -14.21 -6.20
CA GLU A 167 13.72 -14.46 -4.82
C GLU A 167 12.46 -14.50 -3.96
N LYS A 168 12.42 -15.40 -2.99
CA LYS A 168 11.29 -15.44 -2.05
C LYS A 168 11.28 -14.16 -1.24
N ILE A 169 10.17 -13.45 -1.30
CA ILE A 169 9.99 -12.17 -0.59
C ILE A 169 9.95 -12.41 0.91
N VAL A 170 9.27 -13.46 1.35
CA VAL A 170 9.15 -13.87 2.74
C VAL A 170 9.60 -15.32 2.88
N ASN A 171 10.46 -15.60 3.83
CA ASN A 171 10.85 -16.95 4.20
C ASN A 171 10.09 -17.35 5.46
N VAL A 172 9.51 -18.54 5.44
CA VAL A 172 8.86 -19.12 6.64
C VAL A 172 9.88 -19.99 7.35
N VAL A 173 10.20 -19.62 8.59
CA VAL A 173 11.10 -20.41 9.44
C VAL A 173 10.28 -20.90 10.62
N GLU A 174 9.99 -22.21 10.66
CA GLU A 174 9.35 -22.82 11.81
C GLU A 174 10.24 -22.67 13.04
N ARG A 175 9.75 -22.01 14.08
CA ARG A 175 10.42 -22.03 15.38
C ARG A 175 10.31 -23.42 15.95
N LYS A 176 11.45 -24.04 16.27
CA LYS A 176 11.46 -25.24 17.10
C LYS A 176 10.85 -24.89 18.45
N ALA A 177 9.86 -25.68 18.85
CA ALA A 177 9.02 -25.47 20.04
C ALA A 177 9.75 -25.54 21.41
N ASP A 178 11.07 -25.38 21.46
CA ASP A 178 11.89 -25.65 22.65
C ASP A 178 12.26 -24.43 23.49
N GLU A 179 11.87 -23.22 23.11
CA GLU A 179 12.08 -22.05 23.99
C GLU A 179 10.72 -21.48 24.42
N ALA A 180 10.41 -21.79 25.67
CA ALA A 180 9.21 -21.41 26.37
C ALA A 180 8.88 -19.92 26.26
N GLY A 181 7.70 -19.60 25.76
CA GLY A 181 7.11 -18.29 25.84
C GLY A 181 6.25 -17.98 24.61
N GLN A 182 4.98 -18.35 24.67
CA GLN A 182 3.86 -17.72 23.93
C GLN A 182 4.15 -17.18 22.53
N ALA A 183 4.62 -18.03 21.62
CA ALA A 183 4.43 -17.81 20.21
C ALA A 183 3.41 -18.86 19.74
N ALA A 184 2.13 -18.61 20.06
CA ALA A 184 1.07 -19.19 19.27
C ALA A 184 1.40 -18.82 17.80
N ALA A 185 1.34 -19.77 16.90
CA ALA A 185 1.31 -19.47 15.47
C ALA A 185 0.34 -18.30 15.35
N GLU A 186 0.78 -17.20 14.71
CA GLU A 186 -0.05 -16.02 14.54
C GLU A 186 -1.17 -16.41 13.56
N GLU A 187 -2.16 -17.12 14.08
CA GLU A 187 -3.39 -17.41 13.35
C GLU A 187 -4.12 -16.10 13.11
N ASP A 188 -4.81 -15.99 12.00
CA ASP A 188 -5.63 -14.81 11.74
C ASP A 188 -6.61 -14.60 12.90
N SER A 189 -6.47 -13.49 13.60
CA SER A 189 -7.30 -13.15 14.77
C SER A 189 -8.80 -13.05 14.42
N LEU A 190 -9.12 -12.88 13.14
CA LEU A 190 -10.49 -12.85 12.62
C LEU A 190 -11.00 -14.25 12.23
N ALA A 191 -10.14 -15.27 12.22
CA ALA A 191 -10.58 -16.63 11.94
C ALA A 191 -11.65 -17.08 12.94
N TYR A 192 -12.64 -17.80 12.42
CA TYR A 192 -13.72 -18.36 13.24
C TYR A 192 -13.19 -19.46 14.17
N ASN A 193 -13.54 -19.35 15.44
CA ASN A 193 -13.25 -20.38 16.44
C ASN A 193 -14.55 -20.96 16.98
N GLU A 194 -14.62 -22.26 17.16
CA GLU A 194 -15.80 -22.93 17.73
C GLU A 194 -16.14 -22.50 19.16
N ASN A 195 -15.17 -21.92 19.85
CA ASN A 195 -15.33 -21.43 21.23
C ASN A 195 -15.81 -19.98 21.32
N ASP A 196 -15.94 -19.31 20.18
CA ASP A 196 -16.39 -17.91 20.13
C ASP A 196 -17.90 -17.83 20.50
N SER A 197 -18.28 -16.80 21.24
CA SER A 197 -19.68 -16.49 21.45
C SER A 197 -20.31 -16.05 20.12
N GLU A 198 -21.64 -16.19 20.01
CA GLU A 198 -22.38 -15.76 18.81
C GLU A 198 -22.10 -14.29 18.46
N VAL A 199 -22.03 -13.42 19.46
CA VAL A 199 -21.72 -11.98 19.31
C VAL A 199 -20.32 -11.79 18.75
N VAL A 200 -19.32 -12.52 19.27
CA VAL A 200 -17.94 -12.46 18.78
C VAL A 200 -17.85 -12.96 17.34
N GLY A 201 -18.59 -14.02 17.00
CA GLY A 201 -18.67 -14.51 15.62
C GLY A 201 -19.21 -13.45 14.66
N MET A 202 -20.29 -12.76 15.02
CA MET A 202 -20.85 -11.66 14.21
C MET A 202 -19.88 -10.48 14.09
N ILE A 203 -19.16 -10.14 15.17
CA ILE A 203 -18.13 -9.09 15.13
C ILE A 203 -17.02 -9.46 14.14
N LYS A 204 -16.46 -10.67 14.24
CA LYS A 204 -15.41 -11.15 13.35
C LYS A 204 -15.87 -11.17 11.90
N GLU A 205 -17.07 -11.64 11.61
CA GLU A 205 -17.64 -11.67 10.26
C GLU A 205 -17.76 -10.25 9.66
N LEU A 206 -18.27 -9.28 10.43
CA LEU A 206 -18.37 -7.89 9.98
C LEU A 206 -16.98 -7.25 9.76
N LEU A 207 -16.05 -7.53 10.67
CA LEU A 207 -14.69 -7.04 10.53
C LEU A 207 -14.04 -7.58 9.27
N GLU A 208 -14.18 -8.87 8.98
CA GLU A 208 -13.53 -9.49 7.81
C GLU A 208 -14.21 -9.10 6.49
N THR A 209 -15.54 -9.11 6.44
CA THR A 209 -16.28 -8.91 5.18
C THR A 209 -16.45 -7.46 4.77
N ARG A 210 -16.50 -6.53 5.72
CA ARG A 210 -16.81 -5.12 5.47
C ARG A 210 -15.69 -4.17 5.81
N ILE A 211 -15.03 -4.38 6.94
CA ILE A 211 -14.08 -3.40 7.49
C ILE A 211 -12.67 -3.66 6.97
N ARG A 212 -12.21 -4.92 7.01
CA ARG A 212 -10.88 -5.31 6.55
C ARG A 212 -10.57 -4.89 5.11
N PRO A 213 -11.47 -5.08 4.11
CA PRO A 213 -11.20 -4.65 2.75
C PRO A 213 -10.94 -3.14 2.65
N ALA A 214 -11.72 -2.31 3.35
CA ALA A 214 -11.54 -0.86 3.35
C ALA A 214 -10.20 -0.45 3.99
N ILE A 215 -9.80 -1.12 5.08
CA ILE A 215 -8.51 -0.86 5.74
C ILE A 215 -7.33 -1.31 4.86
N GLN A 216 -7.48 -2.41 4.13
CA GLN A 216 -6.47 -2.86 3.18
C GLN A 216 -6.36 -1.92 1.96
N GLU A 217 -7.45 -1.30 1.52
CA GLU A 217 -7.39 -0.21 0.54
C GLU A 217 -6.55 0.96 1.05
N ASP A 218 -6.66 1.29 2.33
CA ASP A 218 -5.87 2.33 3.00
C ASP A 218 -4.43 1.90 3.34
N GLY A 219 -4.02 0.67 2.98
CA GLY A 219 -2.67 0.15 3.14
C GLY A 219 -2.32 -0.35 4.53
N GLY A 220 -3.31 -0.72 5.32
CA GLY A 220 -3.16 -1.34 6.65
C GLY A 220 -3.93 -2.64 6.78
N ASP A 221 -4.07 -3.11 8.02
CA ASP A 221 -4.95 -4.22 8.42
C ASP A 221 -5.39 -4.06 9.89
N ILE A 222 -6.27 -4.94 10.35
CA ILE A 222 -6.79 -4.96 11.72
C ILE A 222 -6.60 -6.34 12.36
N GLU A 223 -6.38 -6.32 13.67
CA GLU A 223 -6.43 -7.50 14.51
C GLU A 223 -7.54 -7.36 15.54
N PHE A 224 -8.32 -8.42 15.71
CA PHE A 224 -9.28 -8.53 16.78
C PHE A 224 -8.58 -9.06 18.05
N ARG A 225 -8.72 -8.35 19.16
CA ARG A 225 -8.07 -8.71 20.44
C ARG A 225 -9.07 -9.19 21.50
N GLY A 226 -10.34 -8.91 21.32
CA GLY A 226 -11.38 -9.37 22.23
C GLY A 226 -12.62 -8.50 22.23
N PHE A 227 -13.60 -8.93 23.04
CA PHE A 227 -14.83 -8.22 23.29
C PHE A 227 -15.12 -8.26 24.79
N GLU A 228 -15.10 -7.09 25.44
CA GLU A 228 -15.27 -6.96 26.89
C GLU A 228 -16.24 -5.80 27.21
N ASP A 229 -17.22 -6.03 28.08
CA ASP A 229 -18.18 -5.02 28.56
C ASP A 229 -18.94 -4.22 27.45
N GLY A 230 -19.05 -4.81 26.27
CA GLY A 230 -19.61 -4.16 25.10
C GLY A 230 -18.59 -3.34 24.29
N GLN A 231 -17.31 -3.38 24.66
CA GLN A 231 -16.24 -2.76 23.91
C GLN A 231 -15.51 -3.79 23.05
N VAL A 232 -15.38 -3.50 21.76
CA VAL A 232 -14.61 -4.29 20.84
C VAL A 232 -13.15 -3.81 20.88
N LEU A 233 -12.24 -4.70 21.23
CA LEU A 233 -10.83 -4.43 21.32
C LEU A 233 -10.18 -4.72 19.98
N LEU A 234 -9.68 -3.68 19.30
CA LEU A 234 -9.05 -3.77 17.99
C LEU A 234 -7.65 -3.19 18.03
N LYS A 235 -6.78 -3.78 17.22
CA LYS A 235 -5.45 -3.26 16.96
C LYS A 235 -5.30 -2.91 15.49
N LEU A 236 -4.86 -1.70 15.21
CA LEU A 236 -4.60 -1.22 13.86
C LEU A 236 -3.15 -1.51 13.47
N ARG A 237 -2.92 -1.90 12.22
CA ARG A 237 -1.62 -2.26 11.65
C ARG A 237 -1.31 -1.44 10.38
N GLY A 238 -0.04 -1.37 10.03
CA GLY A 238 0.42 -0.71 8.81
C GLY A 238 0.20 0.81 8.82
N ALA A 239 -0.24 1.37 7.67
CA ALA A 239 -0.45 2.81 7.51
C ALA A 239 -1.45 3.41 8.50
N CYS A 240 -2.43 2.62 8.95
CA CYS A 240 -3.50 3.07 9.84
C CYS A 240 -3.03 3.31 11.28
N ARG A 241 -1.88 2.77 11.67
CA ARG A 241 -1.35 2.88 13.04
C ARG A 241 -0.76 4.24 13.35
N THR A 242 -0.06 4.85 12.40
CA THR A 242 0.77 6.05 12.61
C THR A 242 0.08 7.37 12.29
N CYS A 243 -1.18 7.36 11.90
CA CYS A 243 -1.91 8.56 11.51
C CYS A 243 -2.99 8.93 12.52
N ASP A 244 -2.75 9.92 13.37
CA ASP A 244 -3.68 10.37 14.40
C ASP A 244 -5.07 10.75 13.86
N SER A 245 -5.12 11.40 12.69
CA SER A 245 -6.38 11.81 12.06
C SER A 245 -7.14 10.61 11.47
N SER A 246 -6.43 9.64 10.90
CA SER A 246 -7.04 8.42 10.34
C SER A 246 -7.53 7.50 11.44
N THR A 247 -6.80 7.37 12.55
CA THR A 247 -7.20 6.50 13.67
C THR A 247 -8.53 6.92 14.25
N VAL A 248 -8.78 8.21 14.44
CA VAL A 248 -10.05 8.73 14.96
C VAL A 248 -11.18 8.51 13.94
N THR A 249 -10.96 8.85 12.67
CA THR A 249 -11.98 8.70 11.63
C THR A 249 -12.32 7.23 11.38
N LEU A 250 -11.30 6.38 11.31
CA LEU A 250 -11.45 4.95 11.10
C LEU A 250 -12.13 4.30 12.29
N LYS A 251 -11.71 4.63 13.53
CA LYS A 251 -12.34 4.14 14.75
C LYS A 251 -13.83 4.48 14.78
N ASN A 252 -14.19 5.74 14.52
CA ASN A 252 -15.58 6.17 14.52
C ASN A 252 -16.40 5.47 13.41
N GLY A 253 -15.80 5.24 12.25
CA GLY A 253 -16.41 4.49 11.14
C GLY A 253 -16.67 3.03 11.50
N ILE A 254 -15.68 2.35 12.09
CA ILE A 254 -15.79 0.98 12.57
C ILE A 254 -16.84 0.87 13.68
N GLU A 255 -16.77 1.77 14.67
CA GLU A 255 -17.70 1.83 15.78
C GLU A 255 -19.12 2.03 15.30
N GLY A 256 -19.37 3.00 14.42
CA GLY A 256 -20.70 3.25 13.85
C GLY A 256 -21.24 2.06 13.07
N MET A 257 -20.37 1.33 12.34
CA MET A 257 -20.78 0.14 11.62
C MET A 257 -21.11 -1.02 12.56
N LEU A 258 -20.25 -1.31 13.53
CA LEU A 258 -20.49 -2.40 14.50
C LEU A 258 -21.73 -2.16 15.34
N MET A 259 -21.92 -0.95 15.86
CA MET A 259 -23.11 -0.57 16.64
C MET A 259 -24.41 -0.59 15.82
N HIS A 260 -24.32 -0.42 14.51
CA HIS A 260 -25.49 -0.50 13.63
C HIS A 260 -26.01 -1.93 13.44
N TYR A 261 -25.08 -2.91 13.37
CA TYR A 261 -25.43 -4.31 13.10
C TYR A 261 -25.55 -5.16 14.36
N ILE A 262 -24.88 -4.78 15.46
CA ILE A 262 -24.77 -5.57 16.68
C ILE A 262 -25.17 -4.69 17.87
N GLU A 263 -26.30 -5.00 18.48
CA GLU A 263 -26.86 -4.19 19.59
C GLU A 263 -26.01 -4.26 20.87
N GLU A 264 -25.26 -5.34 21.06
CA GLU A 264 -24.41 -5.56 22.23
C GLU A 264 -23.14 -4.71 22.21
N VAL A 265 -22.73 -4.19 21.04
CA VAL A 265 -21.56 -3.35 20.89
C VAL A 265 -21.88 -1.92 21.31
N LYS A 266 -21.15 -1.40 22.29
CA LYS A 266 -21.27 -0.04 22.82
C LYS A 266 -20.19 0.89 22.28
N GLY A 267 -19.08 0.33 21.79
CA GLY A 267 -17.99 1.11 21.27
C GLY A 267 -16.79 0.27 20.85
N VAL A 268 -15.78 0.96 20.31
CA VAL A 268 -14.52 0.35 19.85
C VAL A 268 -13.35 0.99 20.60
N LYS A 269 -12.48 0.16 21.15
CA LYS A 269 -11.25 0.58 21.82
C LYS A 269 -10.05 0.06 21.05
N GLN A 270 -9.14 0.96 20.69
CA GLN A 270 -7.85 0.57 20.16
C GLN A 270 -6.93 0.10 21.28
N VAL A 271 -6.30 -1.05 21.08
CA VAL A 271 -5.29 -1.62 21.96
C VAL A 271 -3.93 -1.47 21.29
N LEU A 272 -2.95 -1.03 22.06
CA LEU A 272 -1.55 -0.95 21.65
C LEU A 272 -0.81 -2.22 22.08
N ASP A 273 0.37 -2.47 21.50
CA ASP A 273 1.26 -3.50 22.02
C ASP A 273 1.84 -3.10 23.38
N GLU A 274 2.17 -4.08 24.20
CA GLU A 274 2.82 -3.83 25.50
C GLU A 274 4.13 -3.03 25.34
N GLU A 275 4.88 -3.29 24.27
CA GLU A 275 6.11 -2.54 23.95
C GLU A 275 5.80 -1.08 23.57
N GLU A 276 4.70 -0.83 22.87
CA GLU A 276 4.24 0.52 22.51
C GLU A 276 3.74 1.27 23.75
N GLU A 277 2.98 0.61 24.60
CA GLU A 277 2.53 1.21 25.86
C GLU A 277 3.69 1.61 26.77
N ILE A 278 4.71 0.74 26.90
CA ILE A 278 5.92 1.03 27.66
C ILE A 278 6.66 2.24 27.07
N SER A 279 6.83 2.26 25.74
CA SER A 279 7.51 3.36 25.06
C SER A 279 6.79 4.70 25.22
N LEU A 280 5.46 4.71 25.12
CA LEU A 280 4.65 5.90 25.37
C LEU A 280 4.72 6.37 26.82
N GLN A 281 4.72 5.45 27.78
CA GLN A 281 4.89 5.80 29.19
C GLN A 281 6.27 6.38 29.48
N GLU A 282 7.32 5.83 28.90
CA GLU A 282 8.68 6.36 29.04
C GLU A 282 8.82 7.73 28.40
N PHE A 283 8.22 7.92 27.22
CA PHE A 283 8.22 9.21 26.55
C PHE A 283 7.45 10.28 27.36
N ALA A 284 6.28 9.93 27.90
CA ALA A 284 5.53 10.83 28.76
C ALA A 284 6.31 11.24 30.02
N LYS A 285 7.00 10.28 30.66
CA LYS A 285 7.90 10.55 31.80
C LYS A 285 9.06 11.46 31.42
N PHE A 286 9.60 11.29 30.21
CA PHE A 286 10.68 12.12 29.70
C PHE A 286 10.21 13.56 29.42
N GLU A 287 9.04 13.72 28.78
CA GLU A 287 8.44 15.04 28.58
C GLU A 287 8.15 15.77 29.90
N GLU A 288 7.65 15.06 30.87
CA GLU A 288 7.39 15.63 32.20
C GLU A 288 8.71 16.13 32.87
N LYS A 289 9.78 15.35 32.78
CA LYS A 289 11.11 15.77 33.24
C LYS A 289 11.63 17.01 32.51
N LEU A 290 11.44 17.09 31.20
CA LEU A 290 11.81 18.26 30.40
C LEU A 290 10.99 19.51 30.76
N LYS A 291 9.69 19.36 31.03
CA LYS A 291 8.82 20.45 31.46
C LYS A 291 9.26 20.96 32.87
N GLN A 292 9.61 20.05 33.78
CA GLN A 292 10.12 20.42 35.10
C GLN A 292 11.48 21.15 35.02
N GLN A 293 12.39 20.70 34.14
CA GLN A 293 13.68 21.38 33.93
C GLN A 293 13.52 22.76 33.30
N ARG A 294 12.62 22.94 32.36
CA ARG A 294 12.32 24.26 31.77
C ARG A 294 11.68 25.21 32.78
N GLY A 295 10.71 24.73 33.58
CA GLY A 295 10.07 25.54 34.60
C GLY A 295 11.04 25.98 35.73
N SER A 296 12.05 25.17 36.02
CA SER A 296 13.09 25.54 37.01
C SER A 296 14.13 26.53 36.44
N ALA A 297 14.36 26.51 35.10
CA ALA A 297 15.27 27.47 34.45
C ALA A 297 14.65 28.86 34.22
N GLU A 298 13.32 28.96 34.19
CA GLU A 298 12.58 30.21 34.00
C GLU A 298 12.27 30.91 35.32
N ALA A 299 12.42 30.19 36.44
CA ALA A 299 12.22 30.70 37.81
C ALA A 299 13.53 31.14 38.53
N ALA A 300 14.70 31.02 37.90
CA ALA A 300 16.01 31.43 38.37
C ALA A 300 16.55 32.62 37.59
#